data_d1a0b9c85ea7e90fec749c6294c689cb
#
_entry.id   d1a0b9c85ea7e90fec749c6294c689cb
#
_cell.length_a   1.000
_cell.length_b   1.000
_cell.length_c   1.000
_cell.angle_alpha   90.00
_cell.angle_beta   90.00
_cell.angle_gamma   90.00
#
_symmetry.space_group_name_H-M   'P 1'
#
loop_
_entity.id
_entity.type
_entity.pdbx_description
1 polymer ?
#
loop_
_entity_poly.entity_id
_entity_poly.type
_entity_poly.pdbx_seq_one_letter_code
_entity_poly.pdbx_strand_id
1 'polypeptide(L)'
;MSDQTEHYTTEIERDGLRIVVDDLTGPEIAALLTEHLAEMAAHSPAESMHALDPAALRRPGITFWTAWDGAALAGCAALKRLDDDHAEIKSMRTAGTHQRRGIGSILLRHLLAEATERGYRRLSLETGAHDFFRPARRLYAAHGFADCAPFGDYRPDPHSVFMTRAL
;
A
#
# COMPACT_ATOMS: atom_id res chain seq x y z
N MET A 1 -3.55 28.55 19.53
CA MET A 1 -3.53 27.63 18.37
C MET A 1 -2.18 26.96 18.36
N SER A 2 -2.13 25.77 18.91
CA SER A 2 -0.89 24.99 18.93
C SER A 2 -0.76 24.32 17.58
N ASP A 3 0.22 24.76 16.82
CA ASP A 3 0.70 24.09 15.61
C ASP A 3 1.34 22.77 16.06
N GLN A 4 0.52 21.72 16.13
CA GLN A 4 1.04 20.36 16.27
C GLN A 4 1.49 19.91 14.89
N THR A 5 2.67 20.37 14.50
CA THR A 5 3.42 19.71 13.46
C THR A 5 3.77 18.32 14.00
N GLU A 6 2.91 17.37 13.73
CA GLU A 6 3.17 15.96 14.04
C GLU A 6 4.43 15.56 13.24
N HIS A 7 5.53 15.45 13.96
CA HIS A 7 6.77 14.93 13.40
C HIS A 7 6.61 13.41 13.22
N TYR A 8 5.99 12.99 12.12
CA TYR A 8 6.04 11.59 11.74
C TYR A 8 7.49 11.22 11.43
N THR A 9 7.91 10.09 11.97
CA THR A 9 9.24 9.54 11.68
C THR A 9 9.33 9.28 10.17
N THR A 10 10.25 9.96 9.50
CA THR A 10 10.42 9.85 8.04
C THR A 10 11.22 8.62 7.64
N GLU A 11 11.90 7.98 8.58
CA GLU A 11 12.69 6.77 8.36
C GLU A 11 12.60 5.85 9.56
N ILE A 12 12.44 4.55 9.33
CA ILE A 12 12.42 3.52 10.36
C ILE A 12 13.08 2.23 9.83
N GLU A 13 13.78 1.50 10.70
CA GLU A 13 14.26 0.16 10.39
C GLU A 13 13.28 -0.89 10.93
N ARG A 14 12.92 -1.86 10.09
CA ARG A 14 12.11 -3.03 10.43
C ARG A 14 12.70 -4.27 9.78
N ASP A 15 13.04 -5.27 10.60
CA ASP A 15 13.51 -6.58 10.14
C ASP A 15 14.63 -6.50 9.07
N GLY A 16 15.57 -5.57 9.26
CA GLY A 16 16.70 -5.35 8.37
C GLY A 16 16.42 -4.48 7.14
N LEU A 17 15.21 -3.99 6.96
CA LEU A 17 14.85 -3.05 5.91
C LEU A 17 14.79 -1.62 6.44
N ARG A 18 15.29 -0.70 5.64
CA ARG A 18 15.12 0.74 5.87
C ARG A 18 13.86 1.21 5.15
N ILE A 19 12.86 1.63 5.89
CA ILE A 19 11.58 2.13 5.34
C ILE A 19 11.57 3.64 5.49
N VAL A 20 11.40 4.34 4.37
CA VAL A 20 11.45 5.81 4.31
C VAL A 20 10.22 6.38 3.62
N VAL A 21 9.79 7.56 4.05
CA VAL A 21 8.83 8.35 3.27
C VAL A 21 9.53 8.81 2.00
N ASP A 22 8.91 8.60 0.86
CA ASP A 22 9.50 8.79 -0.46
C ASP A 22 8.68 9.81 -1.27
N ASP A 23 9.36 10.69 -1.98
CA ASP A 23 8.75 11.70 -2.83
C ASP A 23 8.49 11.25 -4.28
N LEU A 24 8.81 9.97 -4.59
CA LEU A 24 8.58 9.38 -5.92
C LEU A 24 9.45 9.96 -7.04
N THR A 25 10.57 10.59 -6.71
CA THR A 25 11.45 11.21 -7.72
C THR A 25 12.62 10.32 -8.15
N GLY A 26 12.93 9.25 -7.42
CA GLY A 26 14.03 8.36 -7.73
C GLY A 26 13.77 7.42 -8.92
N PRO A 27 14.82 6.98 -9.62
CA PRO A 27 14.65 6.08 -10.77
C PRO A 27 14.20 4.66 -10.37
N GLU A 28 14.62 4.16 -9.23
CA GLU A 28 14.28 2.83 -8.74
C GLU A 28 12.78 2.70 -8.46
N ILE A 29 12.19 3.69 -7.78
CA ILE A 29 10.75 3.68 -7.51
C ILE A 29 9.94 3.91 -8.79
N ALA A 30 10.41 4.74 -9.70
CA ALA A 30 9.77 4.93 -11.00
C ALA A 30 9.70 3.61 -11.78
N ALA A 31 10.78 2.84 -11.81
CA ALA A 31 10.83 1.54 -12.46
C ALA A 31 9.89 0.51 -11.79
N LEU A 32 9.86 0.47 -10.46
CA LEU A 32 8.98 -0.44 -9.71
C LEU A 32 7.51 -0.14 -9.94
N LEU A 33 7.11 1.13 -9.97
CA LEU A 33 5.73 1.53 -10.24
C LEU A 33 5.32 1.27 -11.68
N THR A 34 6.21 1.45 -12.65
CA THR A 34 5.97 1.08 -14.05
C THR A 34 5.70 -0.41 -14.19
N GLU A 35 6.50 -1.25 -13.56
CA GLU A 35 6.31 -2.69 -13.51
C GLU A 35 5.00 -3.07 -12.84
N HIS A 36 4.66 -2.42 -11.72
CA HIS A 36 3.41 -2.63 -10.99
C HIS A 36 2.19 -2.35 -11.88
N LEU A 37 2.15 -1.21 -12.56
CA LEU A 37 1.05 -0.85 -13.44
C LEU A 37 0.93 -1.81 -14.64
N ALA A 38 2.05 -2.26 -15.21
CA ALA A 38 2.05 -3.22 -16.29
C ALA A 38 1.48 -4.58 -15.86
N GLU A 39 1.81 -5.06 -14.68
CA GLU A 39 1.25 -6.31 -14.15
C GLU A 39 -0.24 -6.17 -13.80
N MET A 40 -0.66 -5.04 -13.26
CA MET A 40 -2.08 -4.76 -13.04
C MET A 40 -2.85 -4.82 -14.36
N ALA A 41 -2.35 -4.19 -15.41
CA ALA A 41 -2.96 -4.20 -16.74
C ALA A 41 -3.02 -5.60 -17.37
N ALA A 42 -2.04 -6.45 -17.10
CA ALA A 42 -1.99 -7.82 -17.60
C ALA A 42 -3.04 -8.75 -16.96
N HIS A 43 -3.51 -8.43 -15.75
CA HIS A 43 -4.38 -9.30 -14.94
C HIS A 43 -5.72 -8.68 -14.55
N SER A 44 -6.01 -7.48 -15.01
CA SER A 44 -7.27 -6.78 -14.71
C SER A 44 -7.75 -6.00 -15.92
N PRO A 45 -9.09 -5.96 -16.19
CA PRO A 45 -9.64 -5.06 -17.20
C PRO A 45 -9.33 -3.59 -16.86
N ALA A 46 -9.20 -2.75 -17.88
CA ALA A 46 -8.85 -1.33 -17.69
C ALA A 46 -9.84 -0.60 -16.76
N GLU A 47 -11.13 -0.88 -16.89
CA GLU A 47 -12.20 -0.30 -16.06
C GLU A 47 -12.17 -0.77 -14.60
N SER A 48 -11.47 -1.87 -14.30
CA SER A 48 -11.31 -2.43 -12.95
C SER A 48 -9.95 -2.10 -12.35
N MET A 49 -9.13 -1.28 -13.02
CA MET A 49 -7.84 -0.85 -12.51
C MET A 49 -7.99 0.40 -11.64
N HIS A 50 -7.57 0.28 -10.38
CA HIS A 50 -7.65 1.37 -9.39
C HIS A 50 -6.26 1.79 -8.87
N ALA A 51 -5.19 1.26 -9.48
CA ALA A 51 -3.83 1.66 -9.15
C ALA A 51 -3.57 3.12 -9.57
N LEU A 52 -2.90 3.87 -8.69
CA LEU A 52 -2.59 5.28 -8.91
C LEU A 52 -1.25 5.43 -9.63
N ASP A 53 -1.17 6.39 -10.55
CA ASP A 53 0.09 6.81 -11.13
C ASP A 53 0.93 7.64 -10.14
N PRO A 54 2.23 7.91 -10.43
CA PRO A 54 3.08 8.67 -9.51
C PRO A 54 2.55 10.07 -9.18
N ALA A 55 1.92 10.76 -10.14
CA ALA A 55 1.37 12.09 -9.89
C ALA A 55 0.21 12.03 -8.89
N ALA A 56 -0.66 11.03 -9.01
CA ALA A 56 -1.76 10.81 -8.07
C ALA A 56 -1.25 10.41 -6.68
N LEU A 57 -0.17 9.64 -6.59
CA LEU A 57 0.45 9.24 -5.32
C LEU A 57 1.11 10.41 -4.57
N ARG A 58 1.39 11.53 -5.24
CA ARG A 58 1.94 12.76 -4.62
C ARG A 58 0.87 13.69 -4.07
N ARG A 59 -0.41 13.39 -4.24
CA ARG A 59 -1.50 14.26 -3.77
C ARG A 59 -1.54 14.35 -2.24
N PRO A 60 -2.01 15.48 -1.66
CA PRO A 60 -2.26 15.58 -0.23
C PRO A 60 -3.18 14.45 0.25
N GLY A 61 -2.93 13.97 1.47
CA GLY A 61 -3.67 12.85 2.05
C GLY A 61 -3.10 11.48 1.71
N ILE A 62 -2.06 11.40 0.89
CA ILE A 62 -1.35 10.17 0.58
C ILE A 62 0.07 10.26 1.14
N THR A 63 0.47 9.26 1.93
CA THR A 63 1.86 9.06 2.35
C THR A 63 2.39 7.82 1.64
N PHE A 64 3.55 7.95 1.02
CA PHE A 64 4.18 6.88 0.26
C PHE A 64 5.51 6.49 0.91
N TRP A 65 5.74 5.19 1.06
CA TRP A 65 6.99 4.63 1.61
C TRP A 65 7.68 3.73 0.61
N THR A 66 9.02 3.74 0.66
CA THR A 66 9.87 2.75 0.02
C THR A 66 10.63 1.96 1.10
N ALA A 67 10.84 0.68 0.83
CA ALA A 67 11.61 -0.21 1.69
C ALA A 67 12.89 -0.62 0.97
N TRP A 68 14.02 -0.45 1.63
CA TRP A 68 15.35 -0.65 1.07
C TRP A 68 16.12 -1.74 1.82
N ASP A 69 16.70 -2.64 1.05
CA ASP A 69 17.67 -3.65 1.50
C ASP A 69 19.07 -3.17 1.08
N GLY A 70 19.76 -2.45 1.96
CA GLY A 70 20.97 -1.72 1.58
C GLY A 70 20.66 -0.69 0.47
N ALA A 71 21.32 -0.82 -0.67
CA ALA A 71 21.11 0.04 -1.84
C ALA A 71 20.00 -0.46 -2.78
N ALA A 72 19.42 -1.63 -2.53
CA ALA A 72 18.40 -2.23 -3.37
C ALA A 72 16.99 -1.89 -2.89
N LEU A 73 16.13 -1.42 -3.79
CA LEU A 73 14.72 -1.21 -3.51
C LEU A 73 14.02 -2.57 -3.39
N ALA A 74 13.46 -2.86 -2.21
CA ALA A 74 12.79 -4.12 -1.91
C ALA A 74 11.27 -4.05 -2.13
N GLY A 75 10.66 -2.89 -1.93
CA GLY A 75 9.23 -2.73 -2.10
C GLY A 75 8.74 -1.32 -1.79
N CYS A 76 7.44 -1.14 -1.92
CA CYS A 76 6.77 0.13 -1.62
C CYS A 76 5.35 -0.09 -1.12
N ALA A 77 4.79 0.93 -0.50
CA ALA A 77 3.39 0.96 -0.08
C ALA A 77 2.94 2.38 0.24
N ALA A 78 1.64 2.64 0.14
CA ALA A 78 1.06 3.93 0.45
C ALA A 78 -0.16 3.81 1.36
N LEU A 79 -0.42 4.85 2.15
CA LEU A 79 -1.67 5.10 2.85
C LEU A 79 -2.36 6.30 2.24
N LYS A 80 -3.63 6.13 1.89
CA LYS A 80 -4.51 7.21 1.46
C LYS A 80 -5.55 7.48 2.55
N ARG A 81 -5.63 8.72 3.01
CA ARG A 81 -6.69 9.13 3.92
C ARG A 81 -8.03 9.14 3.17
N LEU A 82 -9.03 8.45 3.71
CA LEU A 82 -10.41 8.49 3.22
C LEU A 82 -11.24 9.48 4.04
N ASP A 83 -11.14 9.40 5.35
CA ASP A 83 -11.73 10.31 6.32
C ASP A 83 -10.88 10.32 7.61
N ASP A 84 -11.37 10.93 8.68
CA ASP A 84 -10.63 11.03 9.95
C ASP A 84 -10.36 9.67 10.61
N ASP A 85 -11.21 8.67 10.36
CA ASP A 85 -11.16 7.36 11.00
C ASP A 85 -10.72 6.22 10.07
N HIS A 86 -10.65 6.46 8.75
CA HIS A 86 -10.50 5.42 7.75
C HIS A 86 -9.41 5.76 6.72
N ALA A 87 -8.47 4.83 6.51
CA ALA A 87 -7.43 4.94 5.50
C ALA A 87 -7.45 3.72 4.57
N GLU A 88 -6.87 3.89 3.41
CA GLU A 88 -6.76 2.85 2.38
C GLU A 88 -5.30 2.56 2.06
N ILE A 89 -4.96 1.27 1.96
CA ILE A 89 -3.67 0.82 1.41
C ILE A 89 -3.69 0.95 -0.10
N LYS A 90 -2.69 1.64 -0.66
CA LYS A 90 -2.50 1.79 -2.11
C LYS A 90 -1.09 1.32 -2.50
N SER A 91 -0.96 0.83 -3.74
CA SER A 91 0.33 0.61 -4.40
C SER A 91 1.32 -0.23 -3.58
N MET A 92 0.84 -1.21 -2.83
CA MET A 92 1.71 -2.12 -2.09
C MET A 92 2.31 -3.15 -3.06
N ARG A 93 3.65 -3.17 -3.13
CA ARG A 93 4.39 -3.99 -4.08
C ARG A 93 5.72 -4.43 -3.51
N THR A 94 6.04 -5.70 -3.70
CA THR A 94 7.38 -6.24 -3.47
C THR A 94 8.14 -6.29 -4.80
N ALA A 95 9.39 -5.82 -4.82
CA ALA A 95 10.24 -5.92 -6.00
C ALA A 95 10.48 -7.39 -6.38
N GLY A 96 10.56 -7.68 -7.69
CA GLY A 96 10.76 -9.04 -8.19
C GLY A 96 12.01 -9.72 -7.64
N THR A 97 13.07 -8.95 -7.36
CA THR A 97 14.33 -9.43 -6.75
C THR A 97 14.19 -9.85 -5.29
N HIS A 98 13.12 -9.45 -4.61
CA HIS A 98 12.91 -9.63 -3.17
C HIS A 98 11.65 -10.44 -2.85
N GLN A 99 11.05 -11.10 -3.82
CA GLN A 99 9.88 -11.95 -3.60
C GLN A 99 10.20 -13.15 -2.71
N ARG A 100 9.19 -13.60 -1.94
CA ARG A 100 9.28 -14.73 -1.00
C ARG A 100 10.27 -14.53 0.15
N ARG A 101 10.56 -13.28 0.51
CA ARG A 101 11.46 -12.91 1.61
C ARG A 101 10.73 -12.18 2.76
N GLY A 102 9.41 -12.22 2.77
CA GLY A 102 8.59 -11.59 3.81
C GLY A 102 8.46 -10.07 3.71
N ILE A 103 8.84 -9.45 2.60
CA ILE A 103 8.80 -7.99 2.41
C ILE A 103 7.36 -7.47 2.51
N GLY A 104 6.41 -8.14 1.88
CA GLY A 104 5.00 -7.75 1.95
C GLY A 104 4.46 -7.72 3.38
N SER A 105 4.82 -8.71 4.18
CA SER A 105 4.44 -8.77 5.60
C SER A 105 5.07 -7.64 6.41
N ILE A 106 6.33 -7.32 6.15
CA ILE A 106 7.04 -6.22 6.83
C ILE A 106 6.38 -4.89 6.49
N LEU A 107 6.12 -4.63 5.21
CA LEU A 107 5.43 -3.42 4.74
C LEU A 107 4.02 -3.31 5.34
N LEU A 108 3.27 -4.40 5.36
CA LEU A 108 1.92 -4.39 5.89
C LEU A 108 1.91 -4.10 7.39
N ARG A 109 2.82 -4.70 8.16
CA ARG A 109 2.98 -4.36 9.59
C ARG A 109 3.35 -2.89 9.80
N HIS A 110 4.19 -2.34 8.92
CA HIS A 110 4.54 -0.93 8.95
C HIS A 110 3.29 -0.05 8.73
N LEU A 111 2.49 -0.34 7.72
CA LEU A 111 1.25 0.40 7.42
C LEU A 111 0.25 0.30 8.57
N LEU A 112 0.10 -0.87 9.18
CA LEU A 112 -0.78 -1.06 10.35
C LEU A 112 -0.31 -0.21 11.54
N ALA A 113 0.98 -0.18 11.81
CA ALA A 113 1.55 0.64 12.89
C ALA A 113 1.36 2.13 12.62
N GLU A 114 1.65 2.59 11.40
CA GLU A 114 1.46 3.99 11.00
C GLU A 114 -0.01 4.42 11.06
N ALA A 115 -0.91 3.60 10.56
CA ALA A 115 -2.34 3.89 10.59
C ALA A 115 -2.85 4.00 12.03
N THR A 116 -2.43 3.10 12.90
CA THR A 116 -2.79 3.13 14.33
C THR A 116 -2.25 4.37 15.02
N GLU A 117 -0.99 4.72 14.79
CA GLU A 117 -0.36 5.90 15.37
C GLU A 117 -1.02 7.20 14.92
N ARG A 118 -1.47 7.26 13.67
CA ARG A 118 -2.20 8.42 13.12
C ARG A 118 -3.65 8.52 13.59
N GLY A 119 -4.13 7.57 14.38
CA GLY A 119 -5.47 7.59 14.95
C GLY A 119 -6.57 7.04 14.05
N TYR A 120 -6.23 6.38 12.96
CA TYR A 120 -7.21 5.67 12.16
C TYR A 120 -7.78 4.49 12.93
N ARG A 121 -9.06 4.22 12.75
CA ARG A 121 -9.79 3.11 13.39
C ARG A 121 -10.01 1.94 12.44
N ARG A 122 -9.80 2.15 11.14
CA ARG A 122 -10.02 1.16 10.11
C ARG A 122 -9.05 1.35 8.97
N LEU A 123 -8.54 0.25 8.45
CA LEU A 123 -7.69 0.18 7.28
C LEU A 123 -8.33 -0.76 6.26
N SER A 124 -8.46 -0.32 5.02
CA SER A 124 -9.10 -1.07 3.95
C SER A 124 -8.23 -1.09 2.71
N LEU A 125 -8.53 -2.00 1.80
CA LEU A 125 -7.83 -2.11 0.52
C LEU A 125 -8.75 -2.69 -0.55
N GLU A 126 -8.40 -2.45 -1.79
CA GLU A 126 -8.92 -3.15 -2.96
C GLU A 126 -7.78 -3.92 -3.62
N THR A 127 -8.05 -5.15 -4.02
CA THR A 127 -7.13 -6.00 -4.77
C THR A 127 -7.89 -6.77 -5.85
N GLY A 128 -7.17 -7.44 -6.74
CA GLY A 128 -7.79 -8.21 -7.81
C GLY A 128 -8.41 -9.52 -7.34
N ALA A 129 -9.45 -9.97 -8.05
CA ALA A 129 -10.07 -11.28 -7.86
C ALA A 129 -9.37 -12.40 -8.61
N HIS A 130 -8.57 -12.08 -9.63
CA HIS A 130 -7.82 -13.05 -10.42
C HIS A 130 -6.84 -13.87 -9.56
N ASP A 131 -6.56 -15.10 -9.96
CA ASP A 131 -5.66 -16.01 -9.22
C ASP A 131 -4.25 -15.43 -9.05
N PHE A 132 -3.80 -14.56 -9.95
CA PHE A 132 -2.55 -13.83 -9.81
C PHE A 132 -2.45 -13.08 -8.48
N PHE A 133 -3.55 -12.54 -7.96
CA PHE A 133 -3.61 -11.78 -6.71
C PHE A 133 -3.87 -12.64 -5.47
N ARG A 134 -4.01 -13.95 -5.62
CA ARG A 134 -4.27 -14.86 -4.49
C ARG A 134 -3.21 -14.77 -3.38
N PRO A 135 -1.90 -14.70 -3.68
CA PRO A 135 -0.89 -14.53 -2.63
C PRO A 135 -1.06 -13.23 -1.83
N ALA A 136 -1.43 -12.14 -2.50
CA ALA A 136 -1.71 -10.87 -1.83
C ALA A 136 -2.94 -10.99 -0.91
N ARG A 137 -4.05 -11.57 -1.38
CA ARG A 137 -5.24 -11.78 -0.56
C ARG A 137 -4.94 -12.65 0.67
N ARG A 138 -4.13 -13.69 0.53
CA ARG A 138 -3.69 -14.54 1.66
C ARG A 138 -2.86 -13.76 2.67
N LEU A 139 -1.97 -12.90 2.20
CA LEU A 139 -1.17 -12.03 3.06
C LEU A 139 -2.07 -11.12 3.89
N TYR A 140 -3.02 -10.46 3.27
CA TYR A 140 -3.96 -9.58 3.97
C TYR A 140 -4.80 -10.35 4.99
N ALA A 141 -5.35 -11.50 4.59
CA ALA A 141 -6.12 -12.36 5.51
C ALA A 141 -5.30 -12.81 6.71
N ALA A 142 -4.03 -13.18 6.50
CA ALA A 142 -3.11 -13.57 7.58
C ALA A 142 -2.83 -12.42 8.57
N HIS A 143 -3.02 -11.17 8.14
CA HIS A 143 -2.87 -9.97 8.98
C HIS A 143 -4.20 -9.40 9.48
N GLY A 144 -5.26 -10.20 9.46
CA GLY A 144 -6.54 -9.86 10.08
C GLY A 144 -7.51 -9.08 9.19
N PHE A 145 -7.22 -8.94 7.90
CA PHE A 145 -8.17 -8.37 6.95
C PHE A 145 -9.24 -9.41 6.58
N ALA A 146 -10.48 -8.97 6.48
CA ALA A 146 -11.60 -9.77 6.04
C ALA A 146 -12.27 -9.13 4.82
N ASP A 147 -12.88 -9.95 3.99
CA ASP A 147 -13.65 -9.47 2.84
C ASP A 147 -14.77 -8.53 3.32
N CYS A 148 -15.01 -7.46 2.57
CA CYS A 148 -16.03 -6.47 2.87
C CYS A 148 -16.69 -5.95 1.61
N ALA A 149 -17.76 -5.16 1.78
CA ALA A 149 -18.36 -4.40 0.71
C ALA A 149 -17.43 -3.30 0.19
N PRO A 150 -17.62 -2.79 -1.03
CA PRO A 150 -16.90 -1.63 -1.51
C PRO A 150 -16.98 -0.47 -0.52
N PHE A 151 -15.87 0.27 -0.38
CA PHE A 151 -15.74 1.42 0.51
C PHE A 151 -15.34 2.67 -0.30
N GLY A 152 -15.40 3.84 0.31
CA GLY A 152 -15.09 5.10 -0.38
C GLY A 152 -15.94 5.29 -1.63
N ASP A 153 -15.31 5.62 -2.73
CA ASP A 153 -15.96 5.82 -4.03
C ASP A 153 -16.02 4.55 -4.89
N TYR A 154 -15.58 3.42 -4.36
CA TYR A 154 -15.61 2.15 -5.09
C TYR A 154 -17.04 1.64 -5.29
N ARG A 155 -17.23 0.95 -6.40
CA ARG A 155 -18.47 0.24 -6.74
C ARG A 155 -18.21 -1.26 -6.78
N PRO A 156 -19.25 -2.11 -6.63
CA PRO A 156 -19.12 -3.55 -6.82
C PRO A 156 -18.54 -3.86 -8.21
N ASP A 157 -17.53 -4.74 -8.25
CA ASP A 157 -16.85 -5.15 -9.46
C ASP A 157 -16.45 -6.62 -9.31
N PRO A 158 -16.81 -7.53 -10.25
CA PRO A 158 -16.44 -8.94 -10.17
C PRO A 158 -14.93 -9.18 -10.28
N HIS A 159 -14.15 -8.20 -10.78
CA HIS A 159 -12.70 -8.27 -10.88
C HIS A 159 -11.97 -7.73 -9.65
N SER A 160 -12.70 -7.20 -8.66
CA SER A 160 -12.15 -6.61 -7.45
C SER A 160 -12.59 -7.36 -6.21
N VAL A 161 -11.68 -7.45 -5.23
CA VAL A 161 -11.97 -7.89 -3.87
C VAL A 161 -11.64 -6.73 -2.93
N PHE A 162 -12.58 -6.43 -2.04
CA PHE A 162 -12.43 -5.40 -1.02
C PHE A 162 -12.21 -6.07 0.33
N MET A 163 -11.22 -5.60 1.07
CA MET A 163 -10.89 -6.15 2.37
C MET A 163 -10.70 -5.02 3.39
N THR A 164 -11.01 -5.31 4.65
CA THR A 164 -10.95 -4.32 5.73
C THR A 164 -10.48 -4.95 7.03
N ARG A 165 -9.86 -4.12 7.86
CA ARG A 165 -9.47 -4.47 9.22
C ARG A 165 -9.74 -3.33 10.17
N ALA A 166 -10.35 -3.62 11.33
CA ALA A 166 -10.40 -2.70 12.45
C ALA A 166 -9.01 -2.58 13.12
N LEU A 167 -8.66 -1.38 13.53
CA LEU A 167 -7.39 -1.07 14.20
C LEU A 167 -7.57 -0.89 15.71
#